data_44afa8bd6849d54b6831270244ebc073
#
_entry.id   44afa8bd6849d54b6831270244ebc073
#
_cell.length_a   1.000
_cell.length_b   1.000
_cell.length_c   1.000
_cell.angle_alpha   90.00
_cell.angle_beta   90.00
_cell.angle_gamma   90.00
#
_symmetry.space_group_name_H-M   'P 1'
#
loop_
_entity.id
_entity.type
_entity.pdbx_description
1 polymer ?
#
loop_
_entity_poly.entity_id
_entity_poly.type
_entity_poly.pdbx_seq_one_letter_code
_entity_poly.pdbx_strand_id
1 'polypeptide(L)'
;ESERERLIKDLKSQNEELQRFAYIISHNLRAPIVNITSLLDLYNSHNPADLENVEIIENLKISTQILNGTLEDLIEVVSIKKNKLPKIERVSFRKLLKNIERSLSKQFKESGAGIVSDYSTAPYINYIYSHLENFIINLTTNSIKYKHQDRNPVIQINSYLEEGYTVIEFRDNGIGIDLERYKDRLFGLYQRFHSHVDGKGLGLYLIREQIRAHDGNLRVERTVGVGTTFYIYLRNMKANYPEEK
;
A
#
# COMPACT_ATOMS: atom_id res chain seq x y z
N GLU A 1 -16.62 23.47 23.28
CA GLU A 1 -16.64 23.79 21.83
C GLU A 1 -18.01 23.50 21.27
N SER A 2 -18.61 24.46 20.57
CA SER A 2 -19.92 24.24 19.97
C SER A 2 -19.81 23.20 18.84
N GLU A 3 -20.86 22.42 18.60
CA GLU A 3 -20.93 21.45 17.49
C GLU A 3 -20.55 22.09 16.12
N ARG A 4 -20.92 23.36 15.96
CA ARG A 4 -20.56 24.16 14.79
C ARG A 4 -19.06 24.36 14.63
N GLU A 5 -18.32 24.65 15.71
CA GLU A 5 -16.86 24.84 15.66
C GLU A 5 -16.15 23.53 15.31
N ARG A 6 -16.64 22.42 15.85
CA ARG A 6 -16.13 21.09 15.51
C ARG A 6 -16.34 20.78 14.02
N LEU A 7 -17.54 21.00 13.48
CA LEU A 7 -17.84 20.78 12.06
C LEU A 7 -16.99 21.67 11.15
N ILE A 8 -16.78 22.93 11.51
CA ILE A 8 -15.93 23.85 10.74
C ILE A 8 -14.48 23.37 10.75
N LYS A 9 -13.98 22.91 11.87
CA LYS A 9 -12.61 22.39 12.00
C LYS A 9 -12.43 21.11 11.16
N ASP A 10 -13.41 20.20 11.20
CA ASP A 10 -13.40 18.97 10.42
C ASP A 10 -13.45 19.27 8.92
N LEU A 11 -14.32 20.20 8.49
CA LEU A 11 -14.43 20.59 7.09
C LEU A 11 -13.14 21.26 6.59
N LYS A 12 -12.53 22.11 7.41
CA LYS A 12 -11.24 22.75 7.09
C LYS A 12 -10.14 21.71 6.93
N SER A 13 -10.06 20.74 7.84
CA SER A 13 -9.09 19.64 7.77
C SER A 13 -9.27 18.79 6.51
N GLN A 14 -10.52 18.46 6.17
CA GLN A 14 -10.83 17.73 4.93
C GLN A 14 -10.46 18.52 3.67
N ASN A 15 -10.69 19.84 3.67
CA ASN A 15 -10.34 20.70 2.55
C ASN A 15 -8.82 20.79 2.37
N GLU A 16 -8.07 20.96 3.44
CA GLU A 16 -6.60 20.97 3.42
C GLU A 16 -6.03 19.64 2.93
N GLU A 17 -6.63 18.51 3.34
CA GLU A 17 -6.25 17.19 2.85
C GLU A 17 -6.54 17.03 1.36
N LEU A 18 -7.69 17.50 0.88
CA LEU A 18 -8.06 17.48 -0.53
C LEU A 18 -7.13 18.34 -1.39
N GLN A 19 -6.77 19.53 -0.91
CA GLN A 19 -5.83 20.41 -1.60
C GLN A 19 -4.43 19.78 -1.70
N ARG A 20 -3.94 19.18 -0.60
CA ARG A 20 -2.67 18.43 -0.61
C ARG A 20 -2.72 17.28 -1.60
N PHE A 21 -3.81 16.52 -1.61
CA PHE A 21 -4.03 15.43 -2.55
C PHE A 21 -3.95 15.91 -4.00
N ALA A 22 -4.71 16.97 -4.35
CA ALA A 22 -4.71 17.54 -5.70
C ALA A 22 -3.33 18.04 -6.14
N TYR A 23 -2.60 18.70 -5.24
CA TYR A 23 -1.24 19.17 -5.50
C TYR A 23 -0.28 18.00 -5.78
N ILE A 24 -0.29 16.98 -4.93
CA ILE A 24 0.62 15.84 -5.04
C ILE A 24 0.32 15.03 -6.30
N ILE A 25 -0.95 14.83 -6.65
CA ILE A 25 -1.36 14.21 -7.91
C ILE A 25 -0.76 14.95 -9.10
N SER A 26 -1.00 16.27 -9.15
CA SER A 26 -0.52 17.11 -10.24
C SER A 26 1.00 17.05 -10.39
N HIS A 27 1.72 17.01 -9.27
CA HIS A 27 3.17 16.89 -9.28
C HIS A 27 3.65 15.53 -9.81
N ASN A 28 3.03 14.44 -9.34
CA ASN A 28 3.47 13.08 -9.70
C ASN A 28 3.06 12.66 -11.12
N LEU A 29 2.00 13.23 -11.67
CA LEU A 29 1.65 13.07 -13.07
C LEU A 29 2.55 13.91 -13.98
N ARG A 30 2.96 15.10 -13.53
CA ARG A 30 3.79 15.99 -14.33
C ARG A 30 5.15 15.40 -14.68
N ALA A 31 5.82 14.75 -13.72
CA ALA A 31 7.17 14.23 -13.93
C ALA A 31 7.27 13.20 -15.07
N PRO A 32 6.47 12.11 -15.11
CA PRO A 32 6.50 11.17 -16.22
C PRO A 32 6.03 11.79 -17.54
N ILE A 33 5.07 12.73 -17.52
CA ILE A 33 4.60 13.43 -18.72
C ILE A 33 5.72 14.26 -19.32
N VAL A 34 6.41 15.07 -18.50
CA VAL A 34 7.56 15.86 -18.96
C VAL A 34 8.67 14.97 -19.52
N ASN A 35 8.95 13.84 -18.86
CA ASN A 35 9.95 12.90 -19.34
C ASN A 35 9.56 12.27 -20.68
N ILE A 36 8.29 11.86 -20.85
CA ILE A 36 7.78 11.35 -22.14
C ILE A 36 7.94 12.40 -23.23
N THR A 37 7.53 13.67 -22.96
CA THR A 37 7.62 14.75 -23.92
C THR A 37 9.07 15.00 -24.31
N SER A 38 9.99 15.09 -23.35
CA SER A 38 11.43 15.31 -23.60
C SER A 38 12.04 14.16 -24.41
N LEU A 39 11.66 12.91 -24.15
CA LEU A 39 12.14 11.75 -24.91
C LEU A 39 11.61 11.74 -26.35
N LEU A 40 10.36 12.20 -26.57
CA LEU A 40 9.80 12.35 -27.91
C LEU A 40 10.51 13.45 -28.70
N ASP A 41 10.91 14.54 -28.04
CA ASP A 41 11.68 15.63 -28.68
C ASP A 41 13.09 15.16 -29.09
N LEU A 42 13.67 14.17 -28.39
CA LEU A 42 14.97 13.58 -28.69
C LEU A 42 14.90 12.49 -29.77
N TYR A 43 13.70 11.96 -30.05
CA TYR A 43 13.53 10.87 -31.02
C TYR A 43 13.86 11.32 -32.43
N ASN A 44 14.85 10.65 -33.07
CA ASN A 44 15.24 10.94 -34.42
C ASN A 44 14.28 10.31 -35.43
N SER A 45 13.24 11.04 -35.80
CA SER A 45 12.22 10.60 -36.76
C SER A 45 12.76 10.52 -38.23
N HIS A 46 13.86 11.21 -38.56
CA HIS A 46 14.46 11.20 -39.86
C HIS A 46 15.32 9.95 -40.10
N ASN A 47 15.81 9.33 -39.02
CA ASN A 47 16.53 8.06 -39.06
C ASN A 47 15.95 7.09 -38.00
N PRO A 48 14.85 6.38 -38.30
CA PRO A 48 14.24 5.45 -37.33
C PRO A 48 15.14 4.30 -36.88
N ALA A 49 16.18 3.98 -37.68
CA ALA A 49 17.18 2.94 -37.38
C ALA A 49 18.32 3.45 -36.49
N ASP A 50 18.29 4.69 -36.04
CA ASP A 50 19.25 5.24 -35.10
C ASP A 50 19.34 4.42 -33.84
N LEU A 51 20.54 4.03 -33.43
CA LEU A 51 20.74 3.20 -32.23
C LEU A 51 20.26 3.91 -30.92
N GLU A 52 20.36 5.25 -30.87
CA GLU A 52 19.87 6.04 -29.75
C GLU A 52 18.34 5.95 -29.59
N ASN A 53 17.62 5.76 -30.71
CA ASN A 53 16.16 5.59 -30.64
C ASN A 53 15.73 4.34 -29.88
N VAL A 54 16.56 3.30 -29.82
CA VAL A 54 16.25 2.09 -29.03
C VAL A 54 16.16 2.41 -27.54
N GLU A 55 17.12 3.17 -27.02
CA GLU A 55 17.15 3.60 -25.62
C GLU A 55 16.02 4.58 -25.33
N ILE A 56 15.74 5.50 -26.25
CA ILE A 56 14.62 6.45 -26.13
C ILE A 56 13.29 5.71 -26.02
N ILE A 57 13.04 4.70 -26.88
CA ILE A 57 11.81 3.89 -26.85
C ILE A 57 11.69 3.10 -25.54
N GLU A 58 12.80 2.55 -25.02
CA GLU A 58 12.78 1.83 -23.75
C GLU A 58 12.46 2.76 -22.58
N ASN A 59 13.06 3.93 -22.52
CA ASN A 59 12.76 4.95 -21.52
C ASN A 59 11.34 5.51 -21.64
N LEU A 60 10.78 5.61 -22.85
CA LEU A 60 9.36 5.93 -23.07
C LEU A 60 8.43 4.87 -22.47
N LYS A 61 8.73 3.58 -22.68
CA LYS A 61 7.95 2.49 -22.06
C LYS A 61 7.97 2.58 -20.54
N ILE A 62 9.16 2.77 -19.96
CA ILE A 62 9.32 2.92 -18.50
C ILE A 62 8.48 4.10 -17.98
N SER A 63 8.58 5.25 -18.62
CA SER A 63 7.84 6.47 -18.22
C SER A 63 6.33 6.29 -18.34
N THR A 64 5.87 5.60 -19.38
CA THR A 64 4.46 5.26 -19.58
C THR A 64 3.95 4.28 -18.51
N GLN A 65 4.75 3.29 -18.12
CA GLN A 65 4.42 2.37 -17.03
C GLN A 65 4.32 3.08 -15.68
N ILE A 66 5.24 4.02 -15.40
CA ILE A 66 5.18 4.86 -14.19
C ILE A 66 3.90 5.71 -14.17
N LEU A 67 3.54 6.32 -15.29
CA LEU A 67 2.33 7.12 -15.44
C LEU A 67 1.08 6.28 -15.21
N ASN A 68 0.98 5.12 -15.86
CA ASN A 68 -0.16 4.21 -15.72
C ASN A 68 -0.33 3.73 -14.29
N GLY A 69 0.75 3.29 -13.66
CA GLY A 69 0.71 2.89 -12.26
C GLY A 69 0.36 4.04 -11.29
N THR A 70 0.69 5.30 -11.62
CA THR A 70 0.26 6.46 -10.84
C THR A 70 -1.24 6.70 -11.00
N LEU A 71 -1.77 6.48 -12.20
CA LEU A 71 -3.21 6.58 -12.49
C LEU A 71 -4.01 5.50 -11.76
N GLU A 72 -3.51 4.26 -11.74
CA GLU A 72 -4.14 3.15 -10.99
C GLU A 72 -4.23 3.45 -9.49
N ASP A 73 -3.14 3.96 -8.90
CA ASP A 73 -3.09 4.40 -7.50
C ASP A 73 -4.16 5.48 -7.20
N LEU A 74 -4.35 6.41 -8.14
CA LEU A 74 -5.36 7.48 -8.03
C LEU A 74 -6.79 6.94 -8.08
N ILE A 75 -7.05 6.03 -9.01
CA ILE A 75 -8.34 5.36 -9.15
C ILE A 75 -8.67 4.62 -7.85
N GLU A 76 -7.68 3.97 -7.24
CA GLU A 76 -7.86 3.27 -5.97
C GLU A 76 -8.23 4.23 -4.83
N VAL A 77 -7.50 5.35 -4.67
CA VAL A 77 -7.82 6.39 -3.66
C VAL A 77 -9.23 6.95 -3.84
N VAL A 78 -9.63 7.24 -5.07
CA VAL A 78 -10.97 7.78 -5.38
C VAL A 78 -12.06 6.71 -5.18
N SER A 79 -11.77 5.45 -5.48
CA SER A 79 -12.71 4.33 -5.36
C SER A 79 -13.06 3.99 -3.92
N ILE A 80 -12.14 4.19 -2.97
CA ILE A 80 -12.40 4.04 -1.53
C ILE A 80 -13.56 4.97 -1.08
N LYS A 81 -13.68 6.15 -1.70
CA LYS A 81 -14.73 7.15 -1.42
C LYS A 81 -16.04 6.91 -2.17
N LYS A 82 -16.07 6.02 -3.18
CA LYS A 82 -17.30 5.69 -3.95
C LYS A 82 -17.87 4.36 -3.45
N ASN A 83 -19.05 4.45 -2.81
CA ASN A 83 -19.87 3.34 -2.32
C ASN A 83 -20.32 2.37 -3.44
N LYS A 84 -19.43 1.54 -3.98
CA LYS A 84 -19.86 0.24 -4.48
C LYS A 84 -19.89 -0.67 -3.28
N LEU A 85 -21.04 -1.28 -2.98
CA LEU A 85 -21.17 -2.25 -1.90
C LEU A 85 -20.09 -3.34 -2.09
N PRO A 86 -19.06 -3.37 -1.25
CA PRO A 86 -17.97 -4.31 -1.44
C PRO A 86 -18.48 -5.73 -1.17
N LYS A 87 -18.00 -6.70 -1.94
CA LYS A 87 -18.29 -8.10 -1.68
C LYS A 87 -17.59 -8.54 -0.39
N ILE A 88 -18.40 -8.77 0.65
CA ILE A 88 -17.92 -9.32 1.91
C ILE A 88 -17.98 -10.84 1.79
N GLU A 89 -16.88 -11.51 2.07
CA GLU A 89 -16.78 -12.96 2.03
C GLU A 89 -15.98 -13.49 3.21
N ARG A 90 -16.14 -14.79 3.51
CA ARG A 90 -15.35 -15.46 4.54
C ARG A 90 -13.97 -15.77 4.00
N VAL A 91 -12.97 -14.97 4.39
CA VAL A 91 -11.59 -15.09 3.95
C VAL A 91 -10.80 -15.99 4.89
N SER A 92 -10.14 -17.00 4.33
CA SER A 92 -9.17 -17.84 5.04
C SER A 92 -7.77 -17.21 4.91
N PHE A 93 -7.15 -16.88 6.04
CA PHE A 93 -5.79 -16.31 6.04
C PHE A 93 -4.76 -17.28 5.41
N ARG A 94 -4.90 -18.57 5.64
CA ARG A 94 -4.04 -19.59 5.02
C ARG A 94 -4.14 -19.58 3.50
N LYS A 95 -5.36 -19.49 2.93
CA LYS A 95 -5.56 -19.46 1.48
C LYS A 95 -5.07 -18.14 0.89
N LEU A 96 -5.38 -17.02 1.55
CA LEU A 96 -4.92 -15.70 1.16
C LEU A 96 -3.40 -15.65 1.06
N LEU A 97 -2.70 -16.07 2.12
CA LEU A 97 -1.24 -16.03 2.14
C LEU A 97 -0.63 -16.93 1.06
N LYS A 98 -1.16 -18.14 0.86
CA LYS A 98 -0.70 -19.05 -0.21
C LYS A 98 -0.83 -18.43 -1.61
N ASN A 99 -1.88 -17.66 -1.86
CA ASN A 99 -2.06 -16.96 -3.13
C ASN A 99 -1.02 -15.83 -3.29
N ILE A 100 -0.78 -15.07 -2.21
CA ILE A 100 0.21 -13.99 -2.19
C ILE A 100 1.63 -14.54 -2.40
N GLU A 101 2.01 -15.62 -1.73
CA GLU A 101 3.31 -16.28 -1.92
C GLU A 101 3.52 -16.72 -3.38
N ARG A 102 2.46 -17.20 -4.05
CA ARG A 102 2.52 -17.55 -5.47
C ARG A 102 2.70 -16.31 -6.36
N SER A 103 1.94 -15.25 -6.11
CA SER A 103 2.01 -14.02 -6.90
C SER A 103 3.36 -13.31 -6.75
N LEU A 104 3.96 -13.38 -5.56
CA LEU A 104 5.26 -12.76 -5.25
C LEU A 104 6.44 -13.75 -5.33
N SER A 105 6.25 -14.94 -5.92
CA SER A 105 7.25 -16.03 -5.91
C SER A 105 8.62 -15.62 -6.48
N LYS A 106 8.64 -14.77 -7.49
CA LYS A 106 9.88 -14.22 -8.06
C LYS A 106 10.61 -13.34 -7.03
N GLN A 107 9.91 -12.41 -6.40
CA GLN A 107 10.48 -11.51 -5.39
C GLN A 107 11.01 -12.27 -4.18
N PHE A 108 10.28 -13.30 -3.71
CA PHE A 108 10.74 -14.18 -2.65
C PHE A 108 12.03 -14.90 -3.00
N LYS A 109 12.11 -15.47 -4.21
CA LYS A 109 13.30 -16.19 -4.70
C LYS A 109 14.51 -15.25 -4.83
N GLU A 110 14.31 -14.06 -5.39
CA GLU A 110 15.40 -13.08 -5.61
C GLU A 110 15.90 -12.45 -4.31
N SER A 111 15.03 -12.22 -3.35
CA SER A 111 15.37 -11.58 -2.07
C SER A 111 15.86 -12.54 -1.00
N GLY A 112 15.59 -13.84 -1.14
CA GLY A 112 15.79 -14.84 -0.09
C GLY A 112 14.80 -14.70 1.08
N ALA A 113 13.69 -14.00 0.86
CA ALA A 113 12.68 -13.76 1.90
C ALA A 113 11.94 -15.05 2.30
N GLY A 114 11.54 -15.13 3.57
CA GLY A 114 10.70 -16.20 4.10
C GLY A 114 9.50 -15.67 4.87
N ILE A 115 8.40 -16.45 4.88
CA ILE A 115 7.21 -16.16 5.68
C ILE A 115 7.02 -17.24 6.74
N VAL A 116 6.74 -16.81 7.97
CA VAL A 116 6.27 -17.65 9.08
C VAL A 116 4.91 -17.16 9.50
N SER A 117 3.95 -18.05 9.70
CA SER A 117 2.59 -17.62 10.01
C SER A 117 1.89 -18.53 11.02
N ASP A 118 1.08 -17.90 11.91
CA ASP A 118 0.18 -18.59 12.83
C ASP A 118 -1.22 -17.96 12.79
N TYR A 119 -2.20 -18.76 12.40
CA TYR A 119 -3.62 -18.38 12.33
C TYR A 119 -4.49 -19.29 13.21
N SER A 120 -3.91 -19.97 14.20
CA SER A 120 -4.60 -21.00 15.01
C SER A 120 -5.78 -20.41 15.78
N THR A 121 -5.65 -19.18 16.26
CA THR A 121 -6.67 -18.52 17.10
C THR A 121 -7.73 -17.73 16.30
N ALA A 122 -7.41 -17.28 15.08
CA ALA A 122 -8.35 -16.59 14.19
C ALA A 122 -8.10 -16.94 12.72
N PRO A 123 -8.47 -18.17 12.26
CA PRO A 123 -8.14 -18.65 10.92
C PRO A 123 -8.92 -18.00 9.79
N TYR A 124 -10.01 -17.28 10.11
CA TYR A 124 -10.93 -16.67 9.15
C TYR A 124 -11.40 -15.29 9.63
N ILE A 125 -11.76 -14.46 8.66
CA ILE A 125 -12.51 -13.20 8.89
C ILE A 125 -13.55 -13.02 7.78
N ASN A 126 -14.71 -12.44 8.09
CA ASN A 126 -15.62 -11.93 7.06
C ASN A 126 -15.18 -10.51 6.71
N TYR A 127 -14.62 -10.34 5.54
CA TYR A 127 -14.05 -9.07 5.09
C TYR A 127 -13.99 -8.97 3.57
N ILE A 128 -13.52 -7.86 3.05
CA ILE A 128 -13.30 -7.64 1.62
C ILE A 128 -11.96 -8.29 1.25
N TYR A 129 -12.00 -9.35 0.43
CA TYR A 129 -10.79 -10.12 0.04
C TYR A 129 -9.71 -9.24 -0.56
N SER A 130 -10.07 -8.37 -1.52
CA SER A 130 -9.11 -7.50 -2.22
C SER A 130 -8.40 -6.51 -1.29
N HIS A 131 -9.07 -6.02 -0.25
CA HIS A 131 -8.43 -5.15 0.75
C HIS A 131 -7.38 -5.92 1.56
N LEU A 132 -7.72 -7.12 2.05
CA LEU A 132 -6.78 -7.97 2.79
C LEU A 132 -5.58 -8.36 1.94
N GLU A 133 -5.82 -8.74 0.69
CA GLU A 133 -4.77 -9.07 -0.26
C GLU A 133 -3.83 -7.88 -0.48
N ASN A 134 -4.39 -6.70 -0.71
CA ASN A 134 -3.63 -5.46 -0.88
C ASN A 134 -2.82 -5.11 0.38
N PHE A 135 -3.38 -5.23 1.59
CA PHE A 135 -2.66 -4.98 2.84
C PHE A 135 -1.41 -5.87 2.94
N ILE A 136 -1.58 -7.17 2.75
CA ILE A 136 -0.48 -8.13 2.90
C ILE A 136 0.56 -7.98 1.79
N ILE A 137 0.15 -7.77 0.53
CA ILE A 137 1.07 -7.54 -0.59
C ILE A 137 1.89 -6.27 -0.36
N ASN A 138 1.26 -5.15 0.00
CA ASN A 138 1.97 -3.89 0.26
C ASN A 138 2.98 -4.03 1.40
N LEU A 139 2.60 -4.64 2.51
CA LEU A 139 3.51 -4.83 3.64
C LEU A 139 4.65 -5.81 3.29
N THR A 140 4.34 -6.90 2.58
CA THR A 140 5.34 -7.90 2.14
C THR A 140 6.36 -7.29 1.17
N THR A 141 5.90 -6.56 0.16
CA THR A 141 6.80 -5.89 -0.79
C THR A 141 7.63 -4.82 -0.11
N ASN A 142 7.08 -4.09 0.86
CA ASN A 142 7.83 -3.15 1.68
C ASN A 142 8.91 -3.86 2.52
N SER A 143 8.60 -4.99 3.15
CA SER A 143 9.57 -5.76 3.95
C SER A 143 10.75 -6.27 3.11
N ILE A 144 10.48 -6.72 1.88
CA ILE A 144 11.53 -7.13 0.93
C ILE A 144 12.37 -5.92 0.49
N LYS A 145 11.73 -4.80 0.22
CA LYS A 145 12.34 -3.58 -0.27
C LYS A 145 13.20 -2.87 0.77
N TYR A 146 12.76 -2.84 2.03
CA TYR A 146 13.44 -2.22 3.15
C TYR A 146 14.15 -3.25 4.04
N LYS A 147 14.67 -4.32 3.41
CA LYS A 147 15.42 -5.36 4.11
C LYS A 147 16.71 -4.82 4.73
N HIS A 148 17.15 -5.46 5.79
CA HIS A 148 18.47 -5.23 6.34
C HIS A 148 19.55 -5.81 5.40
N GLN A 149 20.74 -5.20 5.33
CA GLN A 149 21.81 -5.63 4.41
C GLN A 149 22.41 -6.98 4.80
N ASP A 150 22.49 -7.27 6.11
CA ASP A 150 23.23 -8.41 6.63
C ASP A 150 22.34 -9.64 6.94
N ARG A 151 21.04 -9.59 6.59
CA ARG A 151 20.14 -10.72 6.86
C ARG A 151 19.02 -10.84 5.82
N ASN A 152 18.59 -12.06 5.58
CA ASN A 152 17.45 -12.31 4.73
C ASN A 152 16.16 -11.76 5.37
N PRO A 153 15.24 -11.24 4.55
CA PRO A 153 13.94 -10.81 5.05
C PRO A 153 13.15 -11.97 5.64
N VAL A 154 12.68 -11.81 6.87
CA VAL A 154 11.76 -12.73 7.53
C VAL A 154 10.51 -11.97 7.90
N ILE A 155 9.37 -12.46 7.41
CA ILE A 155 8.05 -11.87 7.62
C ILE A 155 7.27 -12.84 8.52
N GLN A 156 6.76 -12.33 9.64
CA GLN A 156 5.88 -13.08 10.53
C GLN A 156 4.47 -12.51 10.44
N ILE A 157 3.47 -13.39 10.23
CA ILE A 157 2.07 -12.97 10.12
C ILE A 157 1.23 -13.84 11.03
N ASN A 158 0.69 -13.23 12.07
CA ASN A 158 -0.18 -13.90 13.02
C ASN A 158 -1.60 -13.30 12.96
N SER A 159 -2.61 -14.09 13.26
CA SER A 159 -3.98 -13.56 13.44
C SER A 159 -4.59 -14.07 14.73
N TYR A 160 -5.23 -13.16 15.47
CA TYR A 160 -5.89 -13.45 16.75
C TYR A 160 -7.08 -12.53 16.99
N LEU A 161 -7.87 -12.82 18.04
CA LEU A 161 -9.00 -12.00 18.44
C LEU A 161 -8.63 -11.14 19.64
N GLU A 162 -8.92 -9.83 19.58
CA GLU A 162 -8.67 -8.87 20.64
C GLU A 162 -9.79 -7.82 20.64
N GLU A 163 -10.46 -7.63 21.77
CA GLU A 163 -11.50 -6.59 22.01
C GLU A 163 -12.55 -6.48 20.89
N GLY A 164 -12.98 -7.62 20.33
CA GLY A 164 -13.98 -7.67 19.26
C GLY A 164 -13.45 -7.36 17.85
N TYR A 165 -12.14 -7.28 17.71
CA TYR A 165 -11.45 -7.21 16.43
C TYR A 165 -10.77 -8.54 16.08
N THR A 166 -10.66 -8.83 14.80
CA THR A 166 -9.64 -9.74 14.30
C THR A 166 -8.40 -8.91 14.05
N VAL A 167 -7.31 -9.23 14.74
CA VAL A 167 -6.03 -8.53 14.60
C VAL A 167 -5.13 -9.34 13.70
N ILE A 168 -4.53 -8.69 12.69
CA ILE A 168 -3.42 -9.23 11.92
C ILE A 168 -2.16 -8.53 12.44
N GLU A 169 -1.27 -9.29 13.06
CA GLU A 169 0.06 -8.85 13.41
C GLU A 169 1.00 -9.20 12.26
N PHE A 170 1.54 -8.17 11.62
CA PHE A 170 2.49 -8.30 10.53
C PHE A 170 3.83 -7.72 10.99
N ARG A 171 4.85 -8.57 11.12
CA ARG A 171 6.19 -8.21 11.60
C ARG A 171 7.25 -8.53 10.56
N ASP A 172 8.15 -7.59 10.31
CA ASP A 172 9.36 -7.81 9.51
C ASP A 172 10.64 -7.62 10.34
N ASN A 173 11.73 -8.16 9.83
CA ASN A 173 13.07 -7.98 10.40
C ASN A 173 13.93 -6.99 9.59
N GLY A 174 13.32 -6.05 8.88
CA GLY A 174 13.99 -5.05 8.05
C GLY A 174 14.76 -3.99 8.84
N ILE A 175 15.10 -2.89 8.16
CA ILE A 175 15.83 -1.76 8.78
C ILE A 175 14.98 -0.98 9.79
N GLY A 176 13.65 -1.19 9.78
CA GLY A 176 12.69 -0.43 10.61
C GLY A 176 12.45 0.99 10.09
N ILE A 177 11.38 1.61 10.61
CA ILE A 177 10.97 2.98 10.24
C ILE A 177 11.31 3.91 11.41
N ASP A 178 11.85 5.12 11.20
CA ASP A 178 12.07 6.08 12.27
C ASP A 178 10.76 6.76 12.71
N LEU A 179 10.08 6.15 13.71
CA LEU A 179 8.78 6.63 14.22
C LEU A 179 8.90 7.97 14.97
N GLU A 180 10.02 8.28 15.63
CA GLU A 180 10.20 9.57 16.31
C GLU A 180 10.19 10.70 15.30
N ARG A 181 10.85 10.48 14.17
CA ARG A 181 10.95 11.46 13.08
C ARG A 181 9.72 11.51 12.18
N TYR A 182 9.00 10.38 12.02
CA TYR A 182 7.99 10.23 10.97
C TYR A 182 6.59 9.83 11.47
N LYS A 183 6.34 9.75 12.80
CA LYS A 183 5.09 9.28 13.39
C LYS A 183 3.85 9.91 12.76
N ASP A 184 3.83 11.26 12.65
CA ASP A 184 2.68 11.99 12.11
C ASP A 184 2.59 11.94 10.58
N ARG A 185 3.66 11.49 9.92
CA ARG A 185 3.78 11.46 8.45
C ARG A 185 3.76 10.04 7.88
N LEU A 186 3.85 9.00 8.72
CA LEU A 186 3.98 7.61 8.30
C LEU A 186 2.84 7.17 7.37
N PHE A 187 1.65 7.62 7.66
CA PHE A 187 0.45 7.32 6.88
C PHE A 187 0.02 8.50 6.00
N GLY A 188 0.91 9.44 5.76
CA GLY A 188 0.64 10.55 4.86
C GLY A 188 0.75 10.13 3.39
N LEU A 189 0.05 10.86 2.52
CA LEU A 189 0.14 10.67 1.07
C LEU A 189 1.58 10.91 0.59
N TYR A 190 2.10 9.98 -0.23
CA TYR A 190 3.40 10.09 -0.90
C TYR A 190 4.59 10.31 0.04
N GLN A 191 4.51 9.81 1.27
CA GLN A 191 5.63 9.89 2.20
C GLN A 191 6.66 8.82 1.88
N ARG A 192 7.92 9.26 1.73
CA ARG A 192 9.10 8.41 1.50
C ARG A 192 10.04 8.60 2.69
N PHE A 193 10.44 7.52 3.34
CA PHE A 193 11.25 7.54 4.55
C PHE A 193 12.73 7.20 4.30
N HIS A 194 13.01 6.64 3.11
CA HIS A 194 14.35 6.30 2.66
C HIS A 194 14.55 6.83 1.24
N SER A 195 15.49 7.75 1.05
CA SER A 195 15.75 8.40 -0.25
C SER A 195 16.34 7.46 -1.31
N HIS A 196 16.90 6.34 -0.88
CA HIS A 196 17.60 5.39 -1.75
C HIS A 196 16.72 4.25 -2.27
N VAL A 197 15.41 4.27 -1.97
CA VAL A 197 14.52 3.16 -2.29
C VAL A 197 13.32 3.68 -3.10
N ASP A 198 13.11 3.12 -4.31
CA ASP A 198 12.00 3.48 -5.17
C ASP A 198 10.65 3.12 -4.56
N GLY A 199 9.69 4.04 -4.59
CA GLY A 199 8.32 3.82 -4.14
C GLY A 199 7.51 5.10 -4.13
N LYS A 200 6.23 4.95 -4.41
CA LYS A 200 5.29 6.05 -4.55
C LYS A 200 4.82 6.64 -3.21
N GLY A 201 5.04 5.92 -2.08
CA GLY A 201 4.62 6.37 -0.75
C GLY A 201 3.11 6.39 -0.53
N LEU A 202 2.34 5.60 -1.28
CA LEU A 202 0.87 5.53 -1.21
C LEU A 202 0.36 4.31 -0.43
N GLY A 203 1.09 3.21 -0.43
CA GLY A 203 0.61 1.92 0.09
C GLY A 203 0.12 1.98 1.54
N LEU A 204 0.89 2.59 2.45
CA LEU A 204 0.48 2.71 3.86
C LEU A 204 -0.70 3.68 4.06
N TYR A 205 -0.81 4.73 3.25
CA TYR A 205 -1.96 5.63 3.26
C TYR A 205 -3.23 4.89 2.86
N LEU A 206 -3.19 4.14 1.74
CA LEU A 206 -4.33 3.36 1.24
C LEU A 206 -4.78 2.31 2.25
N ILE A 207 -3.84 1.56 2.82
CA ILE A 207 -4.13 0.58 3.88
C ILE A 207 -4.87 1.26 5.04
N ARG A 208 -4.39 2.39 5.54
CA ARG A 208 -5.03 3.12 6.64
C ARG A 208 -6.44 3.58 6.29
N GLU A 209 -6.63 4.16 5.11
CA GLU A 209 -7.95 4.68 4.70
C GLU A 209 -8.96 3.54 4.47
N GLN A 210 -8.54 2.42 3.89
CA GLN A 210 -9.39 1.23 3.74
C GLN A 210 -9.78 0.62 5.09
N ILE A 211 -8.85 0.54 6.04
CA ILE A 211 -9.11 0.05 7.39
C ILE A 211 -10.10 0.97 8.12
N ARG A 212 -9.88 2.30 8.07
CA ARG A 212 -10.74 3.30 8.71
C ARG A 212 -12.15 3.35 8.13
N ALA A 213 -12.27 3.16 6.81
CA ALA A 213 -13.57 3.12 6.13
C ALA A 213 -14.49 1.98 6.64
N HIS A 214 -13.94 1.00 7.36
CA HIS A 214 -14.65 -0.15 7.91
C HIS A 214 -14.47 -0.26 9.45
N ASP A 215 -14.37 0.87 10.15
CA ASP A 215 -14.28 0.95 11.61
C ASP A 215 -13.13 0.13 12.22
N GLY A 216 -12.07 -0.04 11.43
CA GLY A 216 -10.83 -0.66 11.88
C GLY A 216 -9.81 0.35 12.38
N ASN A 217 -8.67 -0.17 12.84
CA ASN A 217 -7.54 0.64 13.30
C ASN A 217 -6.21 0.05 12.85
N LEU A 218 -5.19 0.88 12.74
CA LEU A 218 -3.82 0.48 12.37
C LEU A 218 -2.84 1.07 13.38
N ARG A 219 -2.09 0.20 14.04
CA ARG A 219 -1.01 0.57 14.96
C ARG A 219 0.32 0.07 14.40
N VAL A 220 1.37 0.83 14.60
CA VAL A 220 2.72 0.44 14.20
C VAL A 220 3.66 0.56 15.40
N GLU A 221 4.47 -0.46 15.59
CA GLU A 221 5.55 -0.51 16.57
C GLU A 221 6.88 -0.77 15.87
N ARG A 222 7.93 -0.29 16.47
CA ARG A 222 9.23 -0.35 15.87
C ARG A 222 10.35 -0.54 16.88
N THR A 223 11.40 -1.24 16.41
CA THR A 223 12.73 -1.18 17.02
C THR A 223 13.75 -0.95 15.92
N VAL A 224 14.51 0.15 15.99
CA VAL A 224 15.54 0.51 14.99
C VAL A 224 16.53 -0.64 14.84
N GLY A 225 16.85 -1.04 13.62
CA GLY A 225 17.74 -2.13 13.31
C GLY A 225 17.20 -3.53 13.60
N VAL A 226 15.99 -3.65 14.19
CA VAL A 226 15.32 -4.93 14.49
C VAL A 226 14.20 -5.21 13.49
N GLY A 227 13.41 -4.21 13.12
CA GLY A 227 12.30 -4.32 12.16
C GLY A 227 11.10 -3.48 12.53
N THR A 228 9.97 -3.75 11.87
CA THR A 228 8.69 -3.06 12.05
C THR A 228 7.59 -4.07 12.33
N THR A 229 6.65 -3.72 13.20
CA THR A 229 5.43 -4.51 13.45
C THR A 229 4.21 -3.65 13.21
N PHE A 230 3.33 -4.10 12.32
CA PHE A 230 2.02 -3.51 12.07
C PHE A 230 0.94 -4.36 12.74
N TYR A 231 0.06 -3.73 13.49
CA TYR A 231 -1.14 -4.35 14.08
C TYR A 231 -2.35 -3.79 13.34
N ILE A 232 -3.02 -4.63 12.56
CA ILE A 232 -4.17 -4.29 11.74
C ILE A 232 -5.42 -4.80 12.44
N TYR A 233 -6.22 -3.91 13.05
CA TYR A 233 -7.45 -4.22 13.77
C TYR A 233 -8.63 -4.14 12.81
N LEU A 234 -9.27 -5.26 12.53
CA LEU A 234 -10.37 -5.36 11.56
C LEU A 234 -11.67 -5.78 12.24
N ARG A 235 -12.76 -5.08 11.94
CA ARG A 235 -14.10 -5.51 12.33
C ARG A 235 -14.55 -6.67 11.46
N ASN A 236 -15.09 -7.73 12.08
CA ASN A 236 -15.72 -8.82 11.36
C ASN A 236 -17.03 -8.31 10.75
N MET A 237 -17.10 -8.22 9.44
CA MET A 237 -18.23 -7.62 8.73
C MET A 237 -19.37 -8.64 8.59
N LYS A 238 -20.63 -8.15 8.54
CA LYS A 238 -21.76 -9.04 8.23
C LYS A 238 -21.67 -9.41 6.75
N ALA A 239 -21.59 -10.69 6.45
CA ALA A 239 -21.60 -11.17 5.07
C ALA A 239 -22.96 -10.85 4.43
N ASN A 240 -22.94 -10.17 3.29
CA ASN A 240 -24.15 -9.93 2.48
C ASN A 240 -24.41 -11.20 1.65
N TYR A 241 -24.81 -12.29 2.29
CA TYR A 241 -25.42 -13.39 1.54
C TYR A 241 -26.86 -12.99 1.22
N PRO A 242 -27.30 -13.04 -0.03
CA PRO A 242 -28.73 -13.08 -0.31
C PRO A 242 -29.28 -14.30 0.45
N GLU A 243 -30.29 -14.11 1.29
CA GLU A 243 -31.05 -15.24 1.84
C GLU A 243 -31.52 -16.08 0.65
N GLU A 244 -31.00 -17.29 0.53
CA GLU A 244 -31.54 -18.29 -0.40
C GLU A 244 -33.01 -18.49 -0.01
N LYS A 245 -33.92 -18.03 -0.89
CA LYS A 245 -35.35 -18.30 -0.80
C LYS A 245 -35.64 -19.69 -1.36
#